data_aa7143abdf6e83470ee051498ed10d58
#
_entry.id   aa7143abdf6e83470ee051498ed10d58
#
_cell.length_a   1.000
_cell.length_b   1.000
_cell.length_c   1.000
_cell.angle_alpha   90.00
_cell.angle_beta   90.00
_cell.angle_gamma   90.00
#
_symmetry.space_group_name_H-M   'P 1'
#
loop_
_entity.id
_entity.type
_entity.pdbx_description
1 polymer ?
#
loop_
_entity_poly.entity_id
_entity_poly.type
_entity_poly.pdbx_seq_one_letter_code
_entity_poly.pdbx_strand_id
1 'polypeptide(L)'
;MDRLFLDANVLFSAAYMADARLRELWRLRDVELWTSRYALEEARVNLSDEAQRQRLLELSEPLQFREAGERRLPARIALPEKDAPILLAAIEAGASYLLAGDVHHFGQYFGKKVEGVIILPPARYLEIRNRKARH
;
A
#
# COMPACT_ATOMS: atom_id res chain seq x y z
N MET A 1 -9.32 -13.52 5.37
CA MET A 1 -9.46 -12.10 4.96
C MET A 1 -8.09 -11.49 4.74
N ASP A 2 -7.87 -10.92 3.57
CA ASP A 2 -6.58 -10.29 3.29
C ASP A 2 -6.45 -8.95 3.98
N ARG A 3 -5.26 -8.72 4.53
CA ARG A 3 -4.90 -7.42 5.09
C ARG A 3 -3.93 -6.76 4.13
N LEU A 4 -4.38 -5.66 3.49
CA LEU A 4 -3.65 -4.98 2.44
C LEU A 4 -3.02 -3.72 3.01
N PHE A 5 -1.70 -3.64 2.97
CA PHE A 5 -0.98 -2.45 3.40
C PHE A 5 -0.66 -1.60 2.16
N LEU A 6 -1.03 -0.33 2.19
CA LEU A 6 -0.92 0.56 1.04
C LEU A 6 0.30 1.46 1.16
N ASP A 7 1.17 1.40 0.14
CA ASP A 7 2.32 2.28 0.02
C ASP A 7 1.87 3.72 -0.30
N ALA A 8 2.73 4.68 -0.05
CA ALA A 8 2.46 6.10 -0.32
C ALA A 8 2.08 6.35 -1.78
N ASN A 9 2.73 5.67 -2.73
CA ASN A 9 2.42 5.81 -4.15
C ASN A 9 1.00 5.37 -4.49
N VAL A 10 0.50 4.33 -3.83
CA VAL A 10 -0.87 3.87 -4.03
C VAL A 10 -1.86 4.91 -3.51
N LEU A 11 -1.60 5.45 -2.33
CA LEU A 11 -2.44 6.51 -1.75
C LEU A 11 -2.43 7.76 -2.63
N PHE A 12 -1.26 8.16 -3.08
CA PHE A 12 -1.10 9.32 -3.97
C PHE A 12 -1.92 9.12 -5.25
N SER A 13 -1.73 7.98 -5.91
CA SER A 13 -2.40 7.72 -7.19
C SER A 13 -3.92 7.64 -7.03
N ALA A 14 -4.40 7.06 -5.93
CA ALA A 14 -5.84 6.97 -5.67
C ALA A 14 -6.47 8.35 -5.45
N ALA A 15 -5.72 9.28 -4.86
CA ALA A 15 -6.20 10.63 -4.57
C ALA A 15 -6.00 11.61 -5.73
N TYR A 16 -5.07 11.31 -6.63
CA TYR A 16 -4.67 12.23 -7.69
C TYR A 16 -5.81 12.55 -8.65
N MET A 17 -6.62 11.55 -9.00
CA MET A 17 -7.76 11.71 -9.89
C MET A 17 -9.04 11.17 -9.27
N ALA A 18 -10.16 11.87 -9.51
CA ALA A 18 -11.44 11.50 -8.90
C ALA A 18 -11.93 10.12 -9.34
N ASP A 19 -11.54 9.66 -10.52
CA ASP A 19 -11.96 8.38 -11.09
C ASP A 19 -10.83 7.36 -11.15
N ALA A 20 -9.83 7.51 -10.30
CA ALA A 20 -8.68 6.61 -10.30
C ALA A 20 -9.11 5.16 -10.11
N ARG A 21 -8.57 4.29 -10.96
CA ARG A 21 -8.89 2.86 -10.97
C ARG A 21 -8.49 2.16 -9.67
N LEU A 22 -7.45 2.64 -9.03
CA LEU A 22 -6.98 2.11 -7.76
C LEU A 22 -8.05 2.17 -6.66
N ARG A 23 -9.04 3.04 -6.82
CA ARG A 23 -10.13 3.17 -5.84
C ARG A 23 -10.99 1.92 -5.76
N GLU A 24 -10.85 0.99 -6.70
CA GLU A 24 -11.50 -0.31 -6.60
C GLU A 24 -11.09 -1.07 -5.33
N LEU A 25 -9.87 -0.84 -4.83
CA LEU A 25 -9.43 -1.44 -3.58
C LEU A 25 -10.34 -1.09 -2.42
N TRP A 26 -10.86 0.14 -2.41
CA TRP A 26 -11.76 0.62 -1.35
C TRP A 26 -13.15 0.03 -1.43
N ARG A 27 -13.51 -0.62 -2.55
CA ARG A 27 -14.81 -1.25 -2.75
C ARG A 27 -14.81 -2.73 -2.40
N LEU A 28 -13.64 -3.30 -2.12
CA LEU A 28 -13.54 -4.70 -1.74
C LEU A 28 -14.14 -4.90 -0.35
N ARG A 29 -14.96 -5.95 -0.17
CA ARG A 29 -15.71 -6.15 1.08
C ARG A 29 -14.99 -7.02 2.09
N ASP A 30 -14.18 -7.95 1.64
CA ASP A 30 -13.57 -8.97 2.47
C ASP A 30 -12.07 -8.74 2.66
N VAL A 31 -11.67 -7.47 2.70
CA VAL A 31 -10.29 -7.08 2.95
C VAL A 31 -10.24 -6.02 4.03
N GLU A 32 -9.11 -5.93 4.70
CA GLU A 32 -8.78 -4.81 5.56
C GLU A 32 -7.76 -3.94 4.84
N LEU A 33 -7.98 -2.64 4.82
CA LEU A 33 -7.03 -1.70 4.23
C LEU A 33 -6.25 -1.03 5.35
N TRP A 34 -4.94 -1.12 5.25
CA TRP A 34 -4.00 -0.59 6.22
C TRP A 34 -3.00 0.35 5.57
N THR A 35 -2.47 1.26 6.33
CA THR A 35 -1.32 2.07 5.92
C THR A 35 -0.60 2.56 7.18
N SER A 36 0.38 3.43 7.01
CA SER A 36 1.05 4.11 8.12
C SER A 36 0.82 5.61 7.99
N ARG A 37 0.94 6.31 9.11
CA ARG A 37 0.88 7.78 9.07
C ARG A 37 2.04 8.34 8.26
N TYR A 38 3.18 7.66 8.31
CA TYR A 38 4.34 8.00 7.50
C TYR A 38 4.00 7.97 6.00
N ALA A 39 3.36 6.89 5.53
CA ALA A 39 2.98 6.76 4.11
C ALA A 39 1.92 7.79 3.72
N LEU A 40 0.94 8.00 4.59
CA LEU A 40 -0.12 8.98 4.34
C LEU A 40 0.45 10.40 4.23
N GLU A 41 1.36 10.77 5.11
CA GLU A 41 1.99 12.09 5.08
C GLU A 41 2.85 12.27 3.82
N GLU A 42 3.57 11.24 3.41
CA GLU A 42 4.36 11.30 2.18
C GLU A 42 3.45 11.53 0.96
N ALA A 43 2.31 10.85 0.90
CA ALA A 43 1.34 11.07 -0.17
C ALA A 43 0.79 12.49 -0.12
N ARG A 44 0.44 12.97 1.07
CA ARG A 44 -0.14 14.30 1.25
C ARG A 44 0.80 15.40 0.78
N VAL A 45 2.08 15.34 1.14
CA VAL A 45 3.02 16.40 0.79
C VAL A 45 3.32 16.45 -0.71
N ASN A 46 3.11 15.34 -1.42
CA ASN A 46 3.31 15.29 -2.86
C ASN A 46 2.09 15.74 -3.66
N LEU A 47 0.94 15.92 -3.01
CA LEU A 47 -0.26 16.47 -3.63
C LEU A 47 -0.29 17.98 -3.43
N SER A 48 -0.40 18.73 -4.51
CA SER A 48 -0.38 20.20 -4.44
C SER A 48 -1.78 20.83 -4.55
N ASP A 49 -2.75 20.07 -5.06
CA ASP A 49 -4.11 20.55 -5.25
C ASP A 49 -4.98 20.24 -4.03
N GLU A 50 -5.74 21.22 -3.58
CA GLU A 50 -6.61 21.09 -2.41
C GLU A 50 -7.65 19.99 -2.59
N ALA A 51 -8.24 19.86 -3.78
CA ALA A 51 -9.21 18.81 -4.05
C ALA A 51 -8.60 17.42 -3.93
N GLN A 52 -7.36 17.26 -4.38
CA GLN A 52 -6.64 15.99 -4.25
C GLN A 52 -6.36 15.65 -2.80
N ARG A 53 -5.96 16.65 -2.01
CA ARG A 53 -5.70 16.45 -0.58
C ARG A 53 -6.98 16.11 0.17
N GLN A 54 -8.10 16.71 -0.22
CA GLN A 54 -9.40 16.40 0.37
C GLN A 54 -9.80 14.95 0.05
N ARG A 55 -9.57 14.50 -1.19
CA ARG A 55 -9.82 13.10 -1.55
C ARG A 55 -8.96 12.14 -0.74
N LEU A 56 -7.69 12.49 -0.53
CA LEU A 56 -6.81 11.66 0.28
C LEU A 56 -7.35 11.53 1.70
N LEU A 57 -7.81 12.63 2.28
CA LEU A 57 -8.40 12.62 3.61
C LEU A 57 -9.60 11.69 3.68
N GLU A 58 -10.49 11.78 2.70
CA GLU A 58 -11.67 10.92 2.61
C GLU A 58 -11.29 9.44 2.46
N LEU A 59 -10.30 9.15 1.60
CA LEU A 59 -9.82 7.80 1.39
C LEU A 59 -9.14 7.22 2.64
N SER A 60 -8.61 8.08 3.50
CA SER A 60 -7.93 7.63 4.72
C SER A 60 -8.90 7.22 5.83
N GLU A 61 -10.16 7.64 5.77
CA GLU A 61 -11.13 7.37 6.85
C GLU A 61 -11.31 5.89 7.16
N PRO A 62 -11.48 4.98 6.17
CA PRO A 62 -11.65 3.57 6.48
C PRO A 62 -10.35 2.83 6.77
N LEU A 63 -9.21 3.47 6.63
CA LEU A 63 -7.92 2.81 6.78
C LEU A 63 -7.57 2.58 8.25
N GLN A 64 -6.96 1.44 8.51
CA GLN A 64 -6.34 1.16 9.80
C GLN A 64 -4.85 1.52 9.71
N PHE A 65 -4.26 1.90 10.83
CA PHE A 65 -2.91 2.44 10.85
C PHE A 65 -1.97 1.59 11.71
N ARG A 66 -0.77 1.39 11.20
CA ARG A 66 0.31 0.78 11.96
C ARG A 66 1.62 1.40 11.51
N GLU A 67 2.49 1.71 12.46
CA GLU A 67 3.79 2.29 12.14
C GLU A 67 4.89 1.25 12.24
N ALA A 68 6.04 1.55 11.65
CA ALA A 68 7.21 0.69 11.76
C ALA A 68 7.64 0.58 13.23
N GLY A 69 7.98 -0.64 13.64
CA GLY A 69 8.57 -0.88 14.95
C GLY A 69 10.09 -0.76 14.92
N GLU A 70 10.74 -1.39 15.87
CA GLU A 70 12.21 -1.37 15.99
C GLU A 70 12.89 -2.44 15.15
N ARG A 71 12.14 -3.32 14.54
CA ARG A 71 12.66 -4.39 13.70
C ARG A 71 13.41 -3.82 12.50
N ARG A 72 14.44 -4.53 12.06
CA ARG A 72 15.18 -4.18 10.85
C ARG A 72 14.84 -5.15 9.73
N LEU A 73 14.92 -4.67 8.49
CA LEU A 73 14.70 -5.53 7.33
C LEU A 73 15.82 -6.58 7.23
N PRO A 74 15.49 -7.78 6.68
CA PRO A 74 16.53 -8.76 6.36
C PRO A 74 17.59 -8.17 5.45
N ALA A 75 18.84 -8.63 5.62
CA ALA A 75 19.98 -8.09 4.86
C ALA A 75 19.82 -8.24 3.34
N ARG A 76 19.04 -9.24 2.89
CA ARG A 76 18.79 -9.46 1.46
C ARG A 76 17.87 -8.43 0.83
N ILE A 77 17.20 -7.62 1.66
CA ILE A 77 16.26 -6.60 1.17
C ILE A 77 16.95 -5.25 1.15
N ALA A 78 17.08 -4.69 -0.05
CA ALA A 78 17.68 -3.38 -0.26
C ALA A 78 16.58 -2.42 -0.74
N LEU A 79 16.20 -1.47 0.09
CA LEU A 79 15.22 -0.44 -0.24
C LEU A 79 15.80 0.93 0.08
N PRO A 80 15.39 1.98 -0.65
CA PRO A 80 15.71 3.35 -0.24
C PRO A 80 15.25 3.60 1.20
N GLU A 81 15.96 4.45 1.91
CA GLU A 81 15.65 4.78 3.31
C GLU A 81 14.20 5.18 3.53
N LYS A 82 13.62 5.90 2.59
CA LYS A 82 12.24 6.38 2.71
C LYS A 82 11.20 5.26 2.54
N ASP A 83 11.56 4.14 1.93
CA ASP A 83 10.61 3.04 1.68
C ASP A 83 10.69 1.94 2.73
N ALA A 84 11.84 1.81 3.39
CA ALA A 84 12.03 0.80 4.42
C ALA A 84 10.98 0.90 5.55
N PRO A 85 10.63 2.10 6.07
CA PRO A 85 9.60 2.22 7.10
C PRO A 85 8.24 1.70 6.66
N ILE A 86 7.93 1.78 5.37
CA ILE A 86 6.64 1.32 4.85
C ILE A 86 6.56 -0.20 4.89
N LEU A 87 7.60 -0.89 4.41
CA LEU A 87 7.64 -2.35 4.47
C LEU A 87 7.68 -2.84 5.92
N LEU A 88 8.45 -2.18 6.78
CA LEU A 88 8.51 -2.53 8.20
C LEU A 88 7.15 -2.36 8.88
N ALA A 89 6.41 -1.30 8.55
CA ALA A 89 5.07 -1.10 9.08
C ALA A 89 4.11 -2.19 8.60
N ALA A 90 4.22 -2.61 7.34
CA ALA A 90 3.41 -3.71 6.80
C ALA A 90 3.69 -5.02 7.55
N ILE A 91 4.95 -5.28 7.87
CA ILE A 91 5.34 -6.44 8.66
C ILE A 91 4.73 -6.37 10.07
N GLU A 92 4.85 -5.22 10.72
CA GLU A 92 4.26 -5.00 12.05
C GLU A 92 2.75 -5.17 12.05
N ALA A 93 2.09 -4.76 10.96
CA ALA A 93 0.64 -4.90 10.82
C ALA A 93 0.20 -6.35 10.56
N GLY A 94 1.15 -7.24 10.30
CA GLY A 94 0.82 -8.60 9.89
C GLY A 94 0.10 -8.63 8.56
N ALA A 95 0.48 -7.76 7.64
CA ALA A 95 -0.18 -7.66 6.35
C ALA A 95 0.00 -8.92 5.51
N SER A 96 -1.04 -9.26 4.76
CA SER A 96 -0.97 -10.32 3.75
C SER A 96 -0.16 -9.84 2.56
N TYR A 97 -0.39 -8.59 2.17
CA TYR A 97 0.26 -7.97 1.02
C TYR A 97 0.65 -6.53 1.32
N LEU A 98 1.79 -6.12 0.77
CA LEU A 98 2.13 -4.71 0.61
C LEU A 98 1.87 -4.36 -0.85
N LEU A 99 0.94 -3.45 -1.10
CA LEU A 99 0.62 -2.98 -2.44
C LEU A 99 1.44 -1.73 -2.74
N ALA A 100 2.33 -1.84 -3.71
CA ALA A 100 3.28 -0.78 -4.05
C ALA A 100 3.33 -0.62 -5.57
N GLY A 101 3.19 0.61 -6.04
CA GLY A 101 3.21 0.91 -7.47
C GLY A 101 4.59 1.26 -8.02
N ASP A 102 5.58 1.44 -7.16
CA ASP A 102 6.90 1.91 -7.56
C ASP A 102 7.78 0.76 -8.04
N VAL A 103 7.88 0.63 -9.37
CA VAL A 103 8.68 -0.43 -10.01
C VAL A 103 10.17 -0.26 -9.70
N HIS A 104 10.66 0.97 -9.59
CA HIS A 104 12.09 1.22 -9.35
C HIS A 104 12.53 0.78 -7.95
N HIS A 105 11.68 0.97 -6.95
CA HIS A 105 12.02 0.66 -5.57
C HIS A 105 11.62 -0.75 -5.16
N PHE A 106 10.43 -1.20 -5.57
CA PHE A 106 9.90 -2.50 -5.13
C PHE A 106 9.87 -3.56 -6.24
N GLY A 107 10.13 -3.18 -7.51
CA GLY A 107 9.93 -4.07 -8.65
C GLY A 107 10.64 -5.42 -8.53
N GLN A 108 11.87 -5.43 -8.03
CA GLN A 108 12.62 -6.67 -7.87
C GLN A 108 12.03 -7.62 -6.83
N TYR A 109 11.15 -7.10 -5.97
CA TYR A 109 10.51 -7.90 -4.92
C TYR A 109 9.07 -8.28 -5.22
N PHE A 110 8.53 -7.85 -6.37
CA PHE A 110 7.16 -8.18 -6.73
C PHE A 110 6.96 -9.69 -6.79
N GLY A 111 5.94 -10.17 -6.10
CA GLY A 111 5.64 -11.60 -5.98
C GLY A 111 6.42 -12.32 -4.89
N LYS A 112 7.37 -11.64 -4.26
CA LYS A 112 8.21 -12.24 -3.22
C LYS A 112 7.59 -11.99 -1.84
N LYS A 113 7.82 -12.94 -0.95
CA LYS A 113 7.35 -12.87 0.42
C LYS A 113 8.49 -12.45 1.35
N VAL A 114 8.27 -11.37 2.10
CA VAL A 114 9.24 -10.84 3.06
C VAL A 114 8.60 -10.83 4.43
N GLU A 115 9.11 -11.65 5.34
CA GLU A 115 8.58 -11.75 6.71
C GLU A 115 7.05 -11.92 6.74
N GLY A 116 6.52 -12.74 5.83
CA GLY A 116 5.10 -13.03 5.75
C GLY A 116 4.29 -12.11 4.86
N VAL A 117 4.90 -11.04 4.32
CA VAL A 117 4.22 -10.05 3.49
C VAL A 117 4.62 -10.25 2.03
N ILE A 118 3.62 -10.43 1.16
CA ILE A 118 3.85 -10.52 -0.29
C ILE A 118 3.75 -9.13 -0.89
N ILE A 119 4.76 -8.73 -1.67
CA ILE A 119 4.80 -7.41 -2.29
C ILE A 119 4.26 -7.53 -3.71
N LEU A 120 3.22 -6.74 -4.05
CA LEU A 120 2.60 -6.76 -5.38
C LEU A 120 2.18 -5.36 -5.81
N PRO A 121 2.16 -5.10 -7.13
CA PRO A 121 1.44 -3.92 -7.64
C PRO A 121 -0.06 -4.09 -7.39
N PRO A 122 -0.80 -2.99 -7.15
CA PRO A 122 -2.25 -3.07 -6.92
C PRO A 122 -3.02 -3.75 -8.05
N ALA A 123 -2.67 -3.47 -9.30
CA ALA A 123 -3.34 -4.08 -10.45
C ALA A 123 -3.19 -5.60 -10.44
N ARG A 124 -2.01 -6.09 -10.05
CA ARG A 124 -1.74 -7.51 -9.96
C ARG A 124 -2.59 -8.19 -8.89
N TYR A 125 -2.73 -7.53 -7.75
CA TYR A 125 -3.58 -8.04 -6.67
C TYR A 125 -5.04 -8.13 -7.14
N LEU A 126 -5.54 -7.09 -7.80
CA LEU A 126 -6.91 -7.09 -8.31
C LEU A 126 -7.13 -8.19 -9.35
N GLU A 127 -6.16 -8.44 -10.21
CA GLU A 127 -6.24 -9.56 -11.17
C GLU A 127 -6.38 -10.92 -10.47
N ILE A 128 -5.58 -11.14 -9.44
CA ILE A 128 -5.63 -12.39 -8.68
C ILE A 128 -7.01 -12.58 -8.07
N ARG A 129 -7.58 -11.55 -7.48
CA ARG A 129 -8.92 -11.61 -6.89
C ARG A 129 -9.99 -11.89 -7.94
N ASN A 130 -9.91 -11.22 -9.08
CA ASN A 130 -10.88 -11.41 -10.16
C ASN A 130 -10.86 -12.85 -10.70
N ARG A 131 -9.69 -13.43 -10.81
CA ARG A 131 -9.56 -14.84 -11.22
C ARG A 131 -10.19 -15.78 -10.20
N LYS A 132 -9.98 -15.55 -8.91
CA LYS A 132 -10.60 -16.36 -7.85
C LYS A 132 -12.12 -16.24 -7.85
N ALA A 133 -12.64 -15.05 -8.11
CA ALA A 133 -14.09 -14.82 -8.14
C ALA A 133 -14.78 -15.52 -9.32
N ARG A 134 -14.03 -15.88 -10.37
CA ARG A 134 -14.58 -16.58 -11.55
C ARG A 134 -14.63 -18.10 -11.39
N HIS A 135 -14.04 -18.59 -10.34
CA HIS A 135 -14.06 -20.00 -9.99
C HIS A 135 -14.93 -20.21 -8.77
#